data_81aba2d6b8b9bdb900949aef215b402e
#
_entry.id   81aba2d6b8b9bdb900949aef215b402e
#
_cell.length_a   1.000
_cell.length_b   1.000
_cell.length_c   1.000
_cell.angle_alpha   90.00
_cell.angle_beta   90.00
_cell.angle_gamma   90.00
#
_symmetry.space_group_name_H-M   'P 1'
#
loop_
_entity.id
_entity.type
_entity.pdbx_description
1 polymer ?
#
loop_
_entity_poly.entity_id
_entity_poly.type
_entity_poly.pdbx_seq_one_letter_code
_entity_poly.pdbx_strand_id
1 'polypeptide(L)'
;MKKAVTLLDGSVGQELVKQYGEKPTPLWSTEIMLKDPNMVSNIHSAYFEAGATVATTNSYTILRDRLKHFELEHEVHNLWNSSVAAACKARDKFGSGRIAGSIGPLVASYRPDICPP
;
A
#
# COMPACT_ATOMS: atom_id res chain seq x y z
N MET A 1 -19.24 -19.78 -22.49
CA MET A 1 -18.25 -18.69 -22.41
C MET A 1 -17.42 -18.82 -21.14
N LYS A 2 -16.12 -18.81 -21.27
CA LYS A 2 -15.27 -18.74 -20.09
C LYS A 2 -15.33 -17.33 -19.51
N LYS A 3 -15.67 -17.22 -18.23
CA LYS A 3 -15.55 -15.92 -17.53
C LYS A 3 -14.06 -15.62 -17.35
N ALA A 4 -13.64 -14.40 -17.70
CA ALA A 4 -12.30 -13.94 -17.39
C ALA A 4 -12.15 -13.79 -15.88
N VAL A 5 -11.06 -14.29 -15.34
CA VAL A 5 -10.71 -14.12 -13.93
C VAL A 5 -9.62 -13.06 -13.82
N THR A 6 -9.85 -12.07 -12.96
CA THR A 6 -8.83 -11.07 -12.65
C THR A 6 -8.06 -11.53 -11.42
N LEU A 7 -6.76 -11.71 -11.58
CA LEU A 7 -5.89 -12.06 -10.46
C LEU A 7 -5.40 -10.79 -9.80
N LEU A 8 -5.83 -10.58 -8.55
CA LEU A 8 -5.36 -9.46 -7.74
C LEU A 8 -3.98 -9.77 -7.15
N ASP A 9 -3.30 -8.74 -6.70
CA ASP A 9 -2.08 -8.90 -5.92
C ASP A 9 -2.38 -9.44 -4.51
N GLY A 10 -1.32 -9.70 -3.75
CA GLY A 10 -1.42 -10.11 -2.35
C GLY A 10 -1.11 -8.96 -1.39
N SER A 11 -0.78 -9.32 -0.17
CA SER A 11 -0.48 -8.34 0.89
C SER A 11 0.85 -7.64 0.66
N VAL A 12 0.80 -6.39 0.27
CA VAL A 12 1.99 -5.54 0.12
C VAL A 12 2.62 -5.25 1.49
N GLY A 13 1.81 -4.93 2.48
CA GLY A 13 2.28 -4.60 3.82
C GLY A 13 3.02 -5.75 4.49
N GLN A 14 2.48 -6.95 4.43
CA GLN A 14 3.11 -8.15 4.99
C GLN A 14 4.44 -8.45 4.31
N GLU A 15 4.49 -8.36 3.00
CA GLU A 15 5.70 -8.61 2.22
C GLU A 15 6.78 -7.58 2.52
N LEU A 16 6.40 -6.30 2.69
CA LEU A 16 7.33 -5.24 3.08
C LEU A 16 7.95 -5.51 4.44
N VAL A 17 7.13 -5.86 5.43
CA VAL A 17 7.62 -6.17 6.79
C VAL A 17 8.57 -7.37 6.76
N LYS A 18 8.22 -8.40 6.00
CA LYS A 18 9.04 -9.60 5.85
C LYS A 18 10.41 -9.30 5.23
N GLN A 19 10.43 -8.51 4.15
CA GLN A 19 11.68 -8.17 3.45
C GLN A 19 12.52 -7.17 4.22
N TYR A 20 11.89 -6.25 4.93
CA TYR A 20 12.59 -5.24 5.73
C TYR A 20 13.28 -5.86 6.96
N GLY A 21 12.75 -6.98 7.47
CA GLY A 21 13.38 -7.75 8.53
C GLY A 21 13.26 -7.20 9.93
N GLU A 22 12.53 -6.11 10.12
CA GLU A 22 12.28 -5.51 11.41
C GLU A 22 10.88 -5.85 11.92
N LYS A 23 10.68 -5.69 13.24
CA LYS A 23 9.34 -5.90 13.83
C LYS A 23 8.38 -4.83 13.30
N PRO A 24 7.10 -5.19 13.06
CA PRO A 24 6.10 -4.22 12.67
C PRO A 24 5.99 -3.09 13.70
N THR A 25 5.99 -1.85 13.23
CA THR A 25 5.72 -0.66 14.04
C THR A 25 4.25 -0.29 13.94
N PRO A 26 3.74 0.62 14.80
CA PRO A 26 2.38 1.13 14.64
C PRO A 26 2.12 1.79 13.28
N LEU A 27 3.16 2.24 12.58
CA LEU A 27 3.05 2.78 11.22
C LEU A 27 3.05 1.71 10.13
N TRP A 28 3.38 0.46 10.47
CA TRP A 28 3.41 -0.66 9.52
C TRP A 28 4.23 -0.31 8.26
N SER A 29 3.70 -0.67 7.12
CA SER A 29 4.35 -0.44 5.83
C SER A 29 4.54 1.04 5.46
N THR A 30 3.85 1.95 6.13
CA THR A 30 4.01 3.39 5.92
C THR A 30 5.42 3.86 6.28
N GLU A 31 5.99 3.32 7.36
CA GLU A 31 7.37 3.66 7.76
C GLU A 31 8.39 3.24 6.70
N ILE A 32 8.22 2.06 6.15
CA ILE A 32 9.10 1.55 5.07
C ILE A 32 9.00 2.46 3.86
N MET A 33 7.80 2.89 3.51
CA MET A 33 7.58 3.78 2.37
C MET A 33 8.24 5.14 2.56
N LEU A 34 8.31 5.64 3.81
CA LEU A 34 9.05 6.88 4.12
C LEU A 34 10.57 6.71 3.94
N LYS A 35 11.09 5.53 4.32
CA LYS A 35 12.54 5.24 4.27
C LYS A 35 13.02 4.77 2.91
N ASP A 36 12.23 3.89 2.26
CA ASP A 36 12.61 3.28 0.99
C ASP A 36 11.38 2.99 0.11
N PRO A 37 10.88 4.00 -0.62
CA PRO A 37 9.74 3.80 -1.51
C PRO A 37 10.01 2.84 -2.67
N ASN A 38 11.28 2.62 -3.04
CA ASN A 38 11.62 1.67 -4.10
C ASN A 38 11.31 0.23 -3.69
N MET A 39 11.42 -0.10 -2.42
CA MET A 39 11.04 -1.42 -1.92
C MET A 39 9.56 -1.71 -2.20
N VAL A 40 8.70 -0.72 -2.03
CA VAL A 40 7.26 -0.84 -2.34
C VAL A 40 7.06 -1.13 -3.82
N SER A 41 7.71 -0.37 -4.70
CA SER A 41 7.65 -0.57 -6.15
C SER A 41 8.15 -1.96 -6.55
N ASN A 42 9.21 -2.45 -5.94
CA ASN A 42 9.76 -3.78 -6.21
C ASN A 42 8.77 -4.90 -5.84
N ILE A 43 8.01 -4.74 -4.76
CA ILE A 43 6.97 -5.70 -4.37
C ILE A 43 5.83 -5.70 -5.37
N HIS A 44 5.38 -4.55 -5.82
CA HIS A 44 4.38 -4.47 -6.90
C HIS A 44 4.87 -5.18 -8.15
N SER A 45 6.12 -4.95 -8.53
CA SER A 45 6.72 -5.64 -9.69
C SER A 45 6.73 -7.15 -9.52
N ALA A 46 7.07 -7.65 -8.34
CA ALA A 46 7.07 -9.09 -8.07
C ALA A 46 5.67 -9.70 -8.19
N TYR A 47 4.63 -9.01 -7.75
CA TYR A 47 3.26 -9.47 -7.92
C TYR A 47 2.84 -9.48 -9.39
N PHE A 48 3.18 -8.46 -10.18
CA PHE A 48 2.92 -8.48 -11.61
C PHE A 48 3.62 -9.66 -12.31
N GLU A 49 4.88 -9.90 -11.98
CA GLU A 49 5.65 -11.04 -12.53
C GLU A 49 5.05 -12.38 -12.12
N ALA A 50 4.42 -12.47 -10.95
CA ALA A 50 3.73 -13.67 -10.49
C ALA A 50 2.36 -13.90 -11.16
N GLY A 51 1.89 -12.94 -11.95
CA GLY A 51 0.64 -13.05 -12.71
C GLY A 51 -0.49 -12.13 -12.27
N ALA A 52 -0.31 -11.31 -11.26
CA ALA A 52 -1.31 -10.32 -10.88
C ALA A 52 -1.49 -9.30 -11.99
N THR A 53 -2.74 -8.87 -12.25
CA THR A 53 -3.06 -7.85 -13.25
C THR A 53 -3.54 -6.55 -12.62
N VAL A 54 -3.67 -6.52 -11.29
CA VAL A 54 -4.04 -5.34 -10.52
C VAL A 54 -3.08 -5.22 -9.34
N ALA A 55 -2.47 -4.05 -9.19
CA ALA A 55 -1.67 -3.71 -8.02
C ALA A 55 -2.49 -2.78 -7.10
N THR A 56 -2.59 -3.13 -5.83
CA THR A 56 -3.26 -2.34 -4.81
C THR A 56 -2.24 -1.41 -4.14
N THR A 57 -2.54 -0.13 -4.10
CA THR A 57 -1.62 0.86 -3.51
C THR A 57 -1.36 0.59 -2.04
N ASN A 58 -0.14 0.86 -1.58
CA ASN A 58 0.25 0.72 -0.17
C ASN A 58 -0.21 1.94 0.63
N SER A 59 -1.52 2.16 0.69
CA SER A 59 -2.12 3.37 1.26
C SER A 59 -3.17 3.12 2.34
N TYR A 60 -3.50 1.86 2.63
CA TYR A 60 -4.52 1.53 3.63
C TYR A 60 -4.21 2.14 5.01
N THR A 61 -2.96 2.13 5.41
CA THR A 61 -2.52 2.62 6.72
C THR A 61 -2.15 4.11 6.73
N ILE A 62 -2.25 4.79 5.60
CA ILE A 62 -1.98 6.22 5.51
C ILE A 62 -3.23 7.00 5.91
N LEU A 63 -3.40 7.15 7.21
CA LEU A 63 -4.56 7.80 7.83
C LEU A 63 -4.10 9.04 8.57
N ARG A 64 -4.82 10.15 8.42
CA ARG A 64 -4.53 11.39 9.15
C ARG A 64 -4.49 11.15 10.66
N ASP A 65 -5.47 10.42 11.18
CA ASP A 65 -5.56 10.08 12.60
C ASP A 65 -4.31 9.34 13.08
N ARG A 66 -3.85 8.34 12.33
CA ARG A 66 -2.65 7.57 12.67
C ARG A 66 -1.38 8.41 12.59
N LEU A 67 -1.22 9.18 11.51
CA LEU A 67 -0.04 10.02 11.30
C LEU A 67 0.08 11.13 12.32
N LYS A 68 -1.04 11.68 12.78
CA LYS A 68 -1.09 12.70 13.82
C LYS A 68 -0.41 12.25 15.11
N HIS A 69 -0.61 10.99 15.51
CA HIS A 69 0.01 10.43 16.72
C HIS A 69 1.55 10.36 16.63
N PHE A 70 2.11 10.43 15.42
CA PHE A 70 3.55 10.39 15.16
C PHE A 70 4.08 11.73 14.63
N GLU A 71 3.29 12.80 14.73
CA GLU A 71 3.64 14.13 14.22
C GLU A 71 3.95 14.14 12.72
N LEU A 72 3.31 13.25 11.94
CA LEU A 72 3.52 13.06 10.52
C LEU A 72 2.29 13.44 9.67
N GLU A 73 1.29 14.12 10.25
CA GLU A 73 0.07 14.47 9.52
C GLU A 73 0.37 15.31 8.26
N HIS A 74 1.39 16.15 8.31
CA HIS A 74 1.82 16.96 7.17
C HIS A 74 2.34 16.13 5.98
N GLU A 75 2.69 14.85 6.21
CA GLU A 75 3.18 13.95 5.18
C GLU A 75 2.07 13.17 4.45
N VAL A 76 0.81 13.33 4.86
CA VAL A 76 -0.29 12.50 4.34
C VAL A 76 -0.39 12.57 2.81
N HIS A 77 -0.35 13.76 2.22
CA HIS A 77 -0.44 13.92 0.77
C HIS A 77 0.78 13.33 0.04
N ASN A 78 1.97 13.56 0.58
CA ASN A 78 3.20 12.99 0.03
C ASN A 78 3.18 11.46 0.06
N LEU A 79 2.69 10.88 1.16
CA LEU A 79 2.56 9.44 1.31
C LEU A 79 1.53 8.85 0.35
N TRP A 80 0.37 9.49 0.19
CA TRP A 80 -0.62 9.06 -0.80
C TRP A 80 -0.05 9.10 -2.21
N ASN A 81 0.59 10.19 -2.59
CA ASN A 81 1.22 10.33 -3.90
C ASN A 81 2.33 9.29 -4.11
N SER A 82 3.15 9.06 -3.09
CA SER A 82 4.22 8.06 -3.13
C SER A 82 3.68 6.65 -3.31
N SER A 83 2.59 6.31 -2.62
CA SER A 83 1.98 4.98 -2.74
C SER A 83 1.45 4.71 -4.16
N VAL A 84 0.81 5.70 -4.76
CA VAL A 84 0.33 5.62 -6.15
C VAL A 84 1.50 5.57 -7.13
N ALA A 85 2.50 6.42 -6.94
CA ALA A 85 3.67 6.48 -7.79
C ALA A 85 4.45 5.15 -7.80
N ALA A 86 4.58 4.49 -6.65
CA ALA A 86 5.24 3.20 -6.54
C ALA A 86 4.53 2.12 -7.36
N ALA A 87 3.20 2.08 -7.28
CA ALA A 87 2.40 1.13 -8.05
C ALA A 87 2.45 1.42 -9.55
N CYS A 88 2.35 2.69 -9.93
CA CYS A 88 2.43 3.12 -11.34
C CYS A 88 3.79 2.82 -11.95
N LYS A 89 4.88 3.03 -11.20
CA LYS A 89 6.23 2.72 -11.64
C LYS A 89 6.39 1.24 -11.98
N ALA A 90 5.86 0.37 -11.12
CA ALA A 90 5.90 -1.08 -11.35
C ALA A 90 5.08 -1.48 -12.55
N ARG A 91 3.85 -0.94 -12.70
CA ARG A 91 2.98 -1.18 -13.85
C ARG A 91 3.65 -0.77 -15.15
N ASP A 92 4.22 0.42 -15.20
CA ASP A 92 4.84 0.96 -16.42
C ASP A 92 6.06 0.15 -16.81
N LYS A 93 6.85 -0.29 -15.82
CA LYS A 93 8.01 -1.19 -16.04
C LYS A 93 7.56 -2.55 -16.58
N PHE A 94 6.47 -3.11 -16.05
CA PHE A 94 5.92 -4.38 -16.50
C PHE A 94 5.25 -4.27 -17.89
N GLY A 95 4.71 -3.10 -18.20
CA GLY A 95 4.11 -2.78 -19.51
C GLY A 95 2.60 -2.95 -19.58
N SER A 96 1.95 -3.42 -18.52
CA SER A 96 0.50 -3.60 -18.46
C SER A 96 0.03 -3.71 -17.01
N GLY A 97 -1.27 -3.65 -16.81
CA GLY A 97 -1.89 -3.78 -15.50
C GLY A 97 -2.69 -2.55 -15.08
N ARG A 98 -3.45 -2.71 -14.02
CA ARG A 98 -4.27 -1.65 -13.44
C ARG A 98 -3.87 -1.39 -12.01
N ILE A 99 -4.19 -0.20 -11.52
CA ILE A 99 -3.92 0.23 -10.15
C ILE A 99 -5.25 0.37 -9.40
N ALA A 100 -5.34 -0.27 -8.24
CA ALA A 100 -6.47 -0.10 -7.33
C ALA A 100 -6.01 0.73 -6.13
N GLY A 101 -6.72 1.81 -5.85
CA GLY A 101 -6.45 2.63 -4.67
C GLY A 101 -7.02 1.95 -3.42
N SER A 102 -6.19 1.79 -2.41
CA SER A 102 -6.62 1.27 -1.10
C SER A 102 -6.99 2.44 -0.18
N ILE A 103 -8.19 2.38 0.37
CA ILE A 103 -8.71 3.40 1.28
C ILE A 103 -8.98 2.74 2.62
N GLY A 104 -8.28 3.19 3.65
CA GLY A 104 -8.47 2.72 5.01
C GLY A 104 -9.64 3.41 5.73
N PRO A 105 -9.93 3.02 6.97
CA PRO A 105 -10.96 3.68 7.77
C PRO A 105 -10.53 5.12 8.14
N LEU A 106 -11.48 5.94 8.55
CA LEU A 106 -11.21 7.34 8.92
C LEU A 106 -10.44 7.45 10.24
N VAL A 107 -10.61 6.47 11.10
CA VAL A 107 -9.98 6.38 12.42
C VAL A 107 -9.32 5.02 12.61
N ALA A 108 -8.97 4.66 13.83
CA ALA A 108 -8.24 3.42 14.13
C ALA A 108 -8.87 2.17 13.46
N SER A 109 -8.03 1.36 12.84
CA SER A 109 -8.41 0.06 12.30
C SER A 109 -8.88 -0.87 13.43
N TYR A 110 -9.79 -1.78 13.13
CA TYR A 110 -10.36 -2.74 14.10
C TYR A 110 -11.18 -2.10 15.24
N ARG A 111 -11.58 -0.86 15.08
CA ARG A 111 -12.42 -0.13 16.04
C ARG A 111 -13.67 0.39 15.36
N PRO A 112 -14.60 -0.50 14.96
CA PRO A 112 -15.85 -0.07 14.32
C PRO A 112 -16.75 0.76 15.23
N ASP A 113 -16.56 0.63 16.55
CA ASP A 113 -17.28 1.39 17.57
C ASP A 113 -17.02 2.89 17.53
N ILE A 114 -15.85 3.32 17.01
CA ILE A 114 -15.48 4.74 16.92
C ILE A 114 -15.45 5.25 15.49
N CYS A 115 -15.81 4.41 14.52
CA CYS A 115 -15.86 4.82 13.11
C CYS A 115 -17.02 5.80 12.90
N PRO A 116 -16.79 7.00 12.31
CA PRO A 116 -17.88 7.94 12.03
C PRO A 116 -18.84 7.37 10.99
N PRO A 117 -20.11 7.82 11.00
CA PRO A 117 -21.13 7.35 10.05
C PRO A 117 -20.82 7.74 8.60
#